data_c049c55f19aa0bb9b133af4011679107
#
_entry.id   c049c55f19aa0bb9b133af4011679107
#
_cell.length_a   1.000
_cell.length_b   1.000
_cell.length_c   1.000
_cell.angle_alpha   90.00
_cell.angle_beta   90.00
_cell.angle_gamma   90.00
#
_symmetry.space_group_name_H-M   'P 1'
#
loop_
_entity.id
_entity.type
_entity.pdbx_description
1 polymer ?
#
loop_
_entity_poly.entity_id
_entity_poly.type
_entity_poly.pdbx_seq_one_letter_code
_entity_poly.pdbx_strand_id
1 'polypeptide(L)'
;VKVSRKAAYQEGSSIYLQEGERISLEDLLYGVMLASGNDAAVAVAEHISGSVEEFAELMNKKARETGALNSNFRNPSGLPDPEHYSTAYDQAMIMRYALKNKIFARITATKNKTISWEGNDWGRGLRNHNKLLWLYPDTTGGKTGYTRAAGRCLVASAKRNGREVVAVVLNCPDDWLDVQNLMDYGLDNFKEVKVVEKGDIIYWIDWKESREGSLGLLVENPVYVVIPVGGKLKVTREIILKPELELPVKKGDIIGQLKISKDGRLLGDTNLIAGNDLNYNSIFLRFLHWVTNLTKNRKKGIDGE
;
A
#
# COMPACT_ATOMS: atom_id res chain seq x y z
N VAL A 1 8.90 24.31 -0.35
CA VAL A 1 10.27 23.80 -0.52
C VAL A 1 11.14 24.87 -1.12
N LYS A 2 12.36 25.08 -0.60
CA LYS A 2 13.38 25.91 -1.23
C LYS A 2 14.30 25.02 -2.05
N VAL A 3 14.44 25.31 -3.31
CA VAL A 3 15.24 24.51 -4.27
C VAL A 3 16.73 24.73 -4.03
N SER A 4 17.47 23.66 -3.85
CA SER A 4 18.92 23.70 -3.71
C SER A 4 19.60 23.82 -5.08
N ARG A 5 20.87 24.22 -5.09
CA ARG A 5 21.72 24.16 -6.29
C ARG A 5 21.81 22.73 -6.85
N LYS A 6 21.98 21.70 -5.99
CA LYS A 6 22.04 20.29 -6.39
C LYS A 6 20.77 19.87 -7.13
N ALA A 7 19.59 20.25 -6.63
CA ALA A 7 18.33 19.96 -7.29
C ALA A 7 18.19 20.68 -8.64
N ALA A 8 18.44 22.00 -8.68
CA ALA A 8 18.27 22.81 -9.89
C ALA A 8 19.15 22.38 -11.07
N TYR A 9 20.32 21.79 -10.81
CA TYR A 9 21.29 21.38 -11.86
C TYR A 9 21.30 19.86 -12.10
N GLN A 10 20.17 19.16 -11.83
CA GLN A 10 20.06 17.74 -12.15
C GLN A 10 19.99 17.50 -13.64
N GLU A 11 20.69 16.45 -14.09
CA GLU A 11 20.69 16.01 -15.48
C GLU A 11 19.37 15.31 -15.88
N GLY A 12 19.09 15.31 -17.17
CA GLY A 12 17.96 14.61 -17.78
C GLY A 12 16.67 15.41 -17.78
N SER A 13 15.54 14.77 -17.53
CA SER A 13 14.22 15.42 -17.53
C SER A 13 14.12 16.45 -16.41
N SER A 14 13.60 17.64 -16.72
CA SER A 14 13.54 18.76 -15.79
C SER A 14 12.23 19.53 -15.96
N ILE A 15 11.76 20.14 -14.88
CA ILE A 15 10.72 21.19 -14.88
C ILE A 15 11.35 22.58 -14.80
N TYR A 16 12.67 22.67 -14.96
CA TYR A 16 13.46 23.90 -14.98
C TYR A 16 13.39 24.69 -13.67
N LEU A 17 13.57 24.00 -12.53
CA LEU A 17 13.69 24.62 -11.22
C LEU A 17 14.94 25.51 -11.16
N GLN A 18 14.83 26.64 -10.49
CA GLN A 18 15.95 27.57 -10.28
C GLN A 18 16.48 27.46 -8.85
N GLU A 19 17.79 27.65 -8.67
CA GLU A 19 18.42 27.69 -7.35
C GLU A 19 17.77 28.79 -6.50
N GLY A 20 17.34 28.44 -5.28
CA GLY A 20 16.70 29.34 -4.36
C GLY A 20 15.21 29.53 -4.55
N GLU A 21 14.64 29.08 -5.65
CA GLU A 21 13.20 29.13 -5.94
C GLU A 21 12.38 28.49 -4.80
N ARG A 22 11.22 29.06 -4.52
CA ARG A 22 10.24 28.53 -3.56
C ARG A 22 9.05 27.94 -4.30
N ILE A 23 8.80 26.67 -4.08
CA ILE A 23 7.73 25.91 -4.74
C ILE A 23 7.02 25.02 -3.72
N SER A 24 5.72 24.76 -3.90
CA SER A 24 4.98 23.87 -3.02
C SER A 24 5.45 22.40 -3.20
N LEU A 25 5.40 21.59 -2.15
CA LEU A 25 5.68 20.17 -2.25
C LEU A 25 4.72 19.48 -3.22
N GLU A 26 3.44 19.90 -3.25
CA GLU A 26 2.46 19.35 -4.18
C GLU A 26 2.83 19.65 -5.64
N ASP A 27 3.28 20.87 -5.96
CA ASP A 27 3.71 21.20 -7.32
C ASP A 27 4.95 20.41 -7.75
N LEU A 28 5.91 20.18 -6.82
CA LEU A 28 7.04 19.31 -7.06
C LEU A 28 6.60 17.87 -7.39
N LEU A 29 5.62 17.32 -6.64
CA LEU A 29 5.08 15.99 -6.91
C LEU A 29 4.39 15.92 -8.29
N TYR A 30 3.70 16.96 -8.73
CA TYR A 30 3.22 17.06 -10.11
C TYR A 30 4.39 17.08 -11.11
N GLY A 31 5.46 17.81 -10.83
CA GLY A 31 6.69 17.84 -11.65
C GLY A 31 7.31 16.45 -11.82
N VAL A 32 7.44 15.71 -10.70
CA VAL A 32 7.97 14.33 -10.70
C VAL A 32 7.06 13.39 -11.50
N MET A 33 5.75 13.42 -11.24
CA MET A 33 4.85 12.42 -11.81
C MET A 33 4.48 12.68 -13.27
N LEU A 34 4.24 13.93 -13.67
CA LEU A 34 3.80 14.26 -15.02
C LEU A 34 4.98 14.40 -15.98
N ALA A 35 5.98 15.22 -15.61
CA ALA A 35 7.10 15.58 -16.46
C ALA A 35 8.38 14.78 -16.19
N SER A 36 8.36 13.89 -15.19
CA SER A 36 9.56 13.13 -14.77
C SER A 36 10.75 14.00 -14.38
N GLY A 37 10.48 15.17 -13.77
CA GLY A 37 11.52 16.13 -13.39
C GLY A 37 12.50 15.54 -12.37
N ASN A 38 13.77 15.35 -12.75
CA ASN A 38 14.82 14.89 -11.87
C ASN A 38 15.16 15.95 -10.82
N ASP A 39 15.15 17.23 -11.24
CA ASP A 39 15.26 18.41 -10.38
C ASP A 39 14.19 18.41 -9.28
N ALA A 40 12.94 18.18 -9.66
CA ALA A 40 11.83 18.07 -8.70
C ALA A 40 12.00 16.85 -7.77
N ALA A 41 12.44 15.71 -8.27
CA ALA A 41 12.66 14.51 -7.47
C ALA A 41 13.75 14.73 -6.40
N VAL A 42 14.86 15.38 -6.77
CA VAL A 42 15.93 15.71 -5.83
C VAL A 42 15.48 16.76 -4.81
N ALA A 43 14.74 17.79 -5.24
CA ALA A 43 14.20 18.79 -4.32
C ALA A 43 13.24 18.18 -3.27
N VAL A 44 12.41 17.21 -3.69
CA VAL A 44 11.55 16.44 -2.77
C VAL A 44 12.39 15.62 -1.79
N ALA A 45 13.42 14.92 -2.28
CA ALA A 45 14.29 14.07 -1.45
C ALA A 45 15.01 14.88 -0.38
N GLU A 46 15.64 15.98 -0.76
CA GLU A 46 16.34 16.88 0.17
C GLU A 46 15.38 17.51 1.20
N HIS A 47 14.17 17.85 0.78
CA HIS A 47 13.17 18.43 1.68
C HIS A 47 12.69 17.44 2.74
N ILE A 48 12.51 16.18 2.38
CA ILE A 48 11.94 15.16 3.29
C ILE A 48 13.01 14.56 4.21
N SER A 49 14.20 14.30 3.68
CA SER A 49 15.24 13.52 4.38
C SER A 49 16.57 14.25 4.54
N GLY A 50 16.69 15.49 4.06
CA GLY A 50 17.93 16.26 4.16
C GLY A 50 18.94 15.97 3.05
N SER A 51 18.96 14.75 2.49
CA SER A 51 19.85 14.35 1.39
C SER A 51 19.22 13.33 0.45
N VAL A 52 19.79 13.15 -0.73
CA VAL A 52 19.42 12.12 -1.70
C VAL A 52 19.68 10.72 -1.13
N GLU A 53 20.80 10.58 -0.43
CA GLU A 53 21.26 9.32 0.17
C GLU A 53 20.31 8.85 1.27
N GLU A 54 19.96 9.72 2.21
CA GLU A 54 18.99 9.42 3.28
C GLU A 54 17.58 9.15 2.73
N PHE A 55 17.21 9.85 1.65
CA PHE A 55 15.94 9.57 0.98
C PHE A 55 15.94 8.20 0.30
N ALA A 56 17.06 7.78 -0.31
CA ALA A 56 17.19 6.45 -0.89
C ALA A 56 17.06 5.35 0.17
N GLU A 57 17.59 5.54 1.38
CA GLU A 57 17.38 4.62 2.51
C GLU A 57 15.88 4.55 2.90
N LEU A 58 15.20 5.70 2.95
CA LEU A 58 13.76 5.75 3.22
C LEU A 58 12.96 5.05 2.11
N MET A 59 13.32 5.22 0.84
CA MET A 59 12.72 4.50 -0.29
C MET A 59 12.89 2.98 -0.13
N ASN A 60 14.10 2.52 0.20
CA ASN A 60 14.39 1.09 0.40
C ASN A 60 13.64 0.50 1.60
N LYS A 61 13.55 1.24 2.71
CA LYS A 61 12.72 0.85 3.85
C LYS A 61 11.26 0.70 3.43
N LYS A 62 10.72 1.70 2.72
CA LYS A 62 9.33 1.68 2.26
C LYS A 62 9.06 0.55 1.25
N ALA A 63 9.99 0.27 0.35
CA ALA A 63 9.89 -0.84 -0.58
C ALA A 63 9.73 -2.18 0.17
N ARG A 64 10.57 -2.45 1.16
CA ARG A 64 10.46 -3.66 1.99
C ARG A 64 9.12 -3.74 2.73
N GLU A 65 8.63 -2.65 3.30
CA GLU A 65 7.34 -2.58 3.98
C GLU A 65 6.15 -2.89 3.04
N THR A 66 6.29 -2.60 1.75
CA THR A 66 5.26 -2.89 0.74
C THR A 66 5.36 -4.29 0.14
N GLY A 67 6.38 -5.06 0.50
CA GLY A 67 6.64 -6.40 -0.03
C GLY A 67 7.50 -6.42 -1.31
N ALA A 68 8.10 -5.28 -1.69
CA ALA A 68 9.07 -5.16 -2.78
C ALA A 68 10.48 -5.52 -2.26
N LEU A 69 10.79 -6.81 -2.25
CA LEU A 69 11.97 -7.35 -1.57
C LEU A 69 13.20 -7.49 -2.48
N ASN A 70 13.03 -7.36 -3.81
CA ASN A 70 14.08 -7.50 -4.81
C ASN A 70 14.36 -6.16 -5.50
N SER A 71 14.35 -5.08 -4.73
CA SER A 71 14.62 -3.73 -5.20
C SER A 71 15.63 -3.03 -4.32
N ASN A 72 16.47 -2.23 -4.93
CA ASN A 72 17.39 -1.33 -4.25
C ASN A 72 17.42 0.03 -4.96
N PHE A 73 17.09 1.08 -4.25
CA PHE A 73 17.05 2.45 -4.75
C PHE A 73 18.28 3.21 -4.26
N ARG A 74 18.96 3.92 -5.17
CA ARG A 74 20.16 4.74 -4.89
C ARG A 74 19.88 6.24 -5.04
N ASN A 75 18.83 6.59 -5.76
CA ASN A 75 18.43 7.97 -6.00
C ASN A 75 16.90 8.07 -6.28
N PRO A 76 16.30 9.26 -6.14
CA PRO A 76 14.85 9.44 -6.33
C PRO A 76 14.44 9.57 -7.81
N SER A 77 15.37 9.80 -8.72
CA SER A 77 15.10 10.08 -10.13
C SER A 77 15.11 8.85 -11.03
N GLY A 78 15.76 7.76 -10.60
CA GLY A 78 15.96 6.56 -11.40
C GLY A 78 17.10 6.70 -12.41
N LEU A 79 17.98 7.67 -12.24
CA LEU A 79 19.23 7.75 -13.02
C LEU A 79 20.10 6.52 -12.75
N PRO A 80 20.86 6.03 -13.76
CA PRO A 80 21.62 4.81 -13.64
C PRO A 80 22.64 4.83 -12.51
N ASP A 81 22.61 3.76 -11.71
CA ASP A 81 23.63 3.42 -10.72
C ASP A 81 23.73 1.89 -10.72
N PRO A 82 24.93 1.28 -10.61
CA PRO A 82 25.10 -0.17 -10.65
C PRO A 82 24.28 -0.94 -9.61
N GLU A 83 24.00 -0.31 -8.48
CA GLU A 83 23.22 -0.89 -7.40
C GLU A 83 21.74 -0.45 -7.41
N HIS A 84 21.29 0.31 -8.42
CA HIS A 84 19.89 0.74 -8.56
C HIS A 84 19.12 -0.25 -9.43
N TYR A 85 18.32 -1.09 -8.83
CA TYR A 85 17.56 -2.13 -9.53
C TYR A 85 16.18 -2.38 -8.92
N SER A 86 15.30 -2.97 -9.71
CA SER A 86 13.99 -3.43 -9.28
C SER A 86 13.50 -4.57 -10.17
N THR A 87 12.36 -5.16 -9.81
CA THR A 87 11.65 -6.16 -10.62
C THR A 87 10.26 -5.66 -11.01
N ALA A 88 9.65 -6.25 -12.04
CA ALA A 88 8.28 -5.92 -12.41
C ALA A 88 7.29 -6.20 -11.28
N TYR A 89 7.49 -7.28 -10.53
CA TYR A 89 6.68 -7.61 -9.35
C TYR A 89 6.79 -6.51 -8.27
N ASP A 90 8.00 -6.11 -7.94
CA ASP A 90 8.24 -5.10 -6.90
C ASP A 90 7.64 -3.74 -7.28
N GLN A 91 7.78 -3.33 -8.54
CA GLN A 91 7.16 -2.11 -9.07
C GLN A 91 5.63 -2.18 -8.99
N ALA A 92 5.03 -3.34 -9.25
CA ALA A 92 3.60 -3.55 -9.07
C ALA A 92 3.18 -3.44 -7.59
N MET A 93 3.96 -3.98 -6.66
CA MET A 93 3.70 -3.89 -5.22
C MET A 93 3.79 -2.45 -4.71
N ILE A 94 4.80 -1.69 -5.16
CA ILE A 94 4.96 -0.26 -4.84
C ILE A 94 3.77 0.54 -5.38
N MET A 95 3.40 0.34 -6.65
CA MET A 95 2.26 1.04 -7.27
C MET A 95 0.94 0.71 -6.57
N ARG A 96 0.69 -0.56 -6.27
CA ARG A 96 -0.49 -1.01 -5.51
C ARG A 96 -0.58 -0.34 -4.13
N TYR A 97 0.54 -0.18 -3.44
CA TYR A 97 0.59 0.54 -2.17
C TYR A 97 0.31 2.02 -2.36
N ALA A 98 0.97 2.67 -3.33
CA ALA A 98 0.86 4.09 -3.59
C ALA A 98 -0.58 4.51 -3.99
N LEU A 99 -1.29 3.71 -4.77
CA LEU A 99 -2.68 3.96 -5.19
C LEU A 99 -3.67 4.03 -4.02
N LYS A 100 -3.35 3.49 -2.84
CA LYS A 100 -4.18 3.66 -1.63
C LYS A 100 -4.17 5.11 -1.12
N ASN A 101 -3.15 5.89 -1.48
CA ASN A 101 -3.08 7.31 -1.17
C ASN A 101 -3.86 8.10 -2.23
N LYS A 102 -4.94 8.76 -1.82
CA LYS A 102 -5.83 9.52 -2.71
C LYS A 102 -5.12 10.69 -3.41
N ILE A 103 -4.10 11.29 -2.78
CA ILE A 103 -3.32 12.38 -3.38
C ILE A 103 -2.45 11.82 -4.50
N PHE A 104 -1.73 10.71 -4.25
CA PHE A 104 -0.95 10.04 -5.28
C PHE A 104 -1.83 9.61 -6.46
N ALA A 105 -2.96 8.95 -6.20
CA ALA A 105 -3.89 8.52 -7.25
C ALA A 105 -4.38 9.70 -8.10
N ARG A 106 -4.72 10.84 -7.47
CA ARG A 106 -5.11 12.07 -8.18
C ARG A 106 -3.98 12.61 -9.05
N ILE A 107 -2.76 12.74 -8.50
CA ILE A 107 -1.62 13.31 -9.23
C ILE A 107 -1.27 12.45 -10.43
N THR A 108 -1.14 11.13 -10.24
CA THR A 108 -0.73 10.21 -11.33
C THR A 108 -1.77 10.09 -12.45
N ALA A 109 -3.07 10.34 -12.15
CA ALA A 109 -4.16 10.36 -13.13
C ALA A 109 -4.30 11.70 -13.86
N THR A 110 -3.61 12.74 -13.43
CA THR A 110 -3.71 14.08 -14.02
C THR A 110 -3.03 14.12 -15.38
N LYS A 111 -3.77 14.53 -16.42
CA LYS A 111 -3.27 14.63 -17.80
C LYS A 111 -2.36 15.84 -18.01
N ASN A 112 -2.82 17.01 -17.56
CA ASN A 112 -2.13 18.30 -17.68
C ASN A 112 -2.31 19.10 -16.40
N LYS A 113 -1.28 19.84 -16.01
CA LYS A 113 -1.32 20.73 -14.83
C LYS A 113 -0.45 21.94 -15.10
N THR A 114 -0.93 23.13 -14.77
CA THR A 114 -0.07 24.31 -14.65
C THR A 114 0.26 24.48 -13.17
N ILE A 115 1.55 24.55 -12.86
CA ILE A 115 2.07 24.76 -11.50
C ILE A 115 2.69 26.16 -11.40
N SER A 116 2.90 26.64 -10.17
CA SER A 116 3.50 27.94 -9.91
C SER A 116 4.92 28.06 -10.48
N TRP A 117 5.32 29.28 -10.83
CA TRP A 117 6.68 29.61 -11.19
C TRP A 117 7.06 30.93 -10.54
N GLU A 118 7.81 30.86 -9.44
CA GLU A 118 8.21 32.03 -8.68
C GLU A 118 8.90 33.08 -9.56
N GLY A 119 8.52 34.35 -9.42
CA GLY A 119 9.08 35.44 -10.21
C GLY A 119 8.54 35.59 -11.63
N ASN A 120 7.53 34.79 -12.03
CA ASN A 120 6.87 34.91 -13.33
C ASN A 120 5.36 35.11 -13.16
N ASP A 121 4.75 35.85 -14.08
CA ASP A 121 3.30 36.07 -14.13
C ASP A 121 2.55 34.87 -14.73
N TRP A 122 3.26 33.86 -15.24
CA TRP A 122 2.73 32.61 -15.80
C TRP A 122 3.32 31.39 -15.08
N GLY A 123 2.59 30.30 -15.10
CA GLY A 123 3.02 29.03 -14.49
C GLY A 123 3.75 28.11 -15.49
N ARG A 124 4.36 27.04 -14.96
CA ARG A 124 4.89 25.92 -15.73
C ARG A 124 3.79 24.98 -16.18
N GLY A 125 3.60 24.80 -17.48
CA GLY A 125 2.69 23.81 -18.03
C GLY A 125 3.32 22.42 -18.01
N LEU A 126 2.72 21.49 -17.27
CA LEU A 126 3.13 20.10 -17.20
C LEU A 126 2.16 19.22 -17.98
N ARG A 127 2.70 18.31 -18.79
CA ARG A 127 1.95 17.27 -19.49
C ARG A 127 2.41 15.91 -19.04
N ASN A 128 1.47 15.02 -18.68
CA ASN A 128 1.80 13.68 -18.25
C ASN A 128 2.42 12.88 -19.41
N HIS A 129 3.54 12.24 -19.16
CA HIS A 129 4.20 11.39 -20.16
C HIS A 129 3.49 10.05 -20.35
N ASN A 130 2.60 9.64 -19.42
CA ASN A 130 1.81 8.42 -19.57
C ASN A 130 0.71 8.60 -20.61
N LYS A 131 0.97 8.17 -21.85
CA LYS A 131 0.03 8.26 -22.98
C LYS A 131 -1.23 7.43 -22.78
N LEU A 132 -1.22 6.39 -21.90
CA LEU A 132 -2.39 5.56 -21.63
C LEU A 132 -3.56 6.36 -21.05
N LEU A 133 -3.30 7.47 -20.39
CA LEU A 133 -4.36 8.39 -19.94
C LEU A 133 -5.24 8.92 -21.08
N TRP A 134 -4.76 8.90 -22.33
CA TRP A 134 -5.51 9.30 -23.52
C TRP A 134 -5.90 8.11 -24.39
N LEU A 135 -5.08 7.04 -24.41
CA LEU A 135 -5.23 5.92 -25.32
C LEU A 135 -6.13 4.81 -24.75
N TYR A 136 -6.21 4.69 -23.41
CA TYR A 136 -6.93 3.62 -22.74
C TYR A 136 -7.85 4.20 -21.66
N PRO A 137 -9.18 4.23 -21.90
CA PRO A 137 -10.14 4.96 -21.05
C PRO A 137 -10.17 4.52 -19.58
N ASP A 138 -9.87 3.25 -19.32
CA ASP A 138 -9.88 2.68 -17.96
C ASP A 138 -8.64 3.05 -17.13
N THR A 139 -7.64 3.73 -17.73
CA THR A 139 -6.40 4.10 -17.04
C THR A 139 -6.67 5.03 -15.85
N THR A 140 -6.21 4.62 -14.67
CA THR A 140 -6.31 5.39 -13.42
C THR A 140 -5.01 6.09 -13.04
N GLY A 141 -3.89 5.76 -13.69
CA GLY A 141 -2.61 6.40 -13.46
C GLY A 141 -1.44 5.57 -13.97
N GLY A 142 -0.23 6.03 -13.64
CA GLY A 142 0.99 5.30 -14.00
C GLY A 142 2.21 6.20 -14.05
N LYS A 143 3.36 5.57 -14.32
CA LYS A 143 4.65 6.27 -14.49
C LYS A 143 5.48 5.60 -15.55
N THR A 144 5.99 6.41 -16.48
CA THR A 144 6.97 6.00 -17.50
C THR A 144 8.39 6.09 -16.97
N GLY A 145 9.27 5.27 -17.46
CA GLY A 145 10.71 5.34 -17.19
C GLY A 145 11.52 5.01 -18.45
N TYR A 146 12.63 5.70 -18.64
CA TYR A 146 13.58 5.38 -19.70
C TYR A 146 14.98 5.79 -19.31
N THR A 147 15.90 4.87 -19.44
CA THR A 147 17.34 5.14 -19.54
C THR A 147 17.92 4.25 -20.62
N ARG A 148 19.13 4.54 -21.11
CA ARG A 148 19.81 3.66 -22.08
C ARG A 148 20.05 2.25 -21.51
N ALA A 149 20.31 2.16 -20.19
CA ALA A 149 20.56 0.89 -19.51
C ALA A 149 19.28 0.08 -19.25
N ALA A 150 18.19 0.75 -18.84
CA ALA A 150 16.96 0.10 -18.47
C ALA A 150 16.01 -0.16 -19.65
N GLY A 151 16.19 0.53 -20.78
CA GLY A 151 15.21 0.54 -21.86
C GLY A 151 13.92 1.27 -21.47
N ARG A 152 12.84 1.03 -22.21
CA ARG A 152 11.51 1.59 -21.92
C ARG A 152 10.82 0.78 -20.83
N CYS A 153 10.36 1.47 -19.80
CA CYS A 153 9.66 0.88 -18.66
C CYS A 153 8.35 1.64 -18.42
N LEU A 154 7.33 0.91 -18.06
CA LEU A 154 6.02 1.49 -17.75
C LEU A 154 5.35 0.70 -16.62
N VAL A 155 4.89 1.40 -15.59
CA VAL A 155 3.91 0.90 -14.64
C VAL A 155 2.63 1.70 -14.82
N ALA A 156 1.49 1.01 -14.98
CA ALA A 156 0.21 1.68 -15.08
C ALA A 156 -0.88 0.90 -14.35
N SER A 157 -1.96 1.61 -13.99
CA SER A 157 -3.14 1.04 -13.39
C SER A 157 -4.38 1.35 -14.22
N ALA A 158 -5.33 0.43 -14.21
CA ALA A 158 -6.63 0.59 -14.85
C ALA A 158 -7.73 0.06 -13.95
N LYS A 159 -8.91 0.68 -14.03
CA LYS A 159 -10.07 0.30 -13.22
C LYS A 159 -11.31 0.13 -14.09
N ARG A 160 -11.96 -1.04 -13.96
CA ARG A 160 -13.21 -1.39 -14.67
C ARG A 160 -14.11 -2.15 -13.71
N ASN A 161 -15.39 -1.77 -13.64
CA ASN A 161 -16.39 -2.43 -12.80
C ASN A 161 -15.98 -2.59 -11.32
N GLY A 162 -15.37 -1.56 -10.75
CA GLY A 162 -14.92 -1.55 -9.35
C GLY A 162 -13.57 -2.22 -9.08
N ARG A 163 -13.06 -3.02 -10.00
CA ARG A 163 -11.74 -3.67 -9.88
C ARG A 163 -10.64 -2.82 -10.48
N GLU A 164 -9.51 -2.78 -9.80
CA GLU A 164 -8.31 -2.10 -10.25
C GLU A 164 -7.16 -3.09 -10.42
N VAL A 165 -6.46 -2.98 -11.54
CA VAL A 165 -5.28 -3.80 -11.86
C VAL A 165 -4.06 -2.91 -12.06
N VAL A 166 -2.89 -3.48 -11.79
CA VAL A 166 -1.60 -2.85 -12.08
C VAL A 166 -0.85 -3.73 -13.06
N ALA A 167 -0.36 -3.14 -14.14
CA ALA A 167 0.50 -3.80 -15.11
C ALA A 167 1.87 -3.12 -15.14
N VAL A 168 2.92 -3.91 -15.29
CA VAL A 168 4.31 -3.44 -15.33
C VAL A 168 5.06 -4.14 -16.46
N VAL A 169 5.75 -3.34 -17.28
CA VAL A 169 6.71 -3.83 -18.25
C VAL A 169 8.06 -3.15 -18.04
N LEU A 170 9.13 -3.90 -18.19
CA LEU A 170 10.51 -3.42 -18.07
C LEU A 170 11.24 -3.78 -19.35
N ASN A 171 12.07 -2.85 -19.89
CA ASN A 171 12.80 -3.02 -21.14
C ASN A 171 11.91 -3.51 -22.28
N CYS A 172 10.77 -2.87 -22.48
CA CYS A 172 9.75 -3.28 -23.43
C CYS A 172 9.59 -2.22 -24.54
N PRO A 173 9.96 -2.55 -25.81
CA PRO A 173 9.83 -1.60 -26.94
C PRO A 173 8.39 -1.14 -27.19
N ASP A 174 7.43 -2.04 -27.06
CA ASP A 174 6.00 -1.79 -27.28
C ASP A 174 5.22 -1.59 -25.97
N ASP A 175 5.82 -0.85 -25.03
CA ASP A 175 5.35 -0.64 -23.66
C ASP A 175 3.86 -0.27 -23.56
N TRP A 176 3.33 0.55 -24.46
CA TRP A 176 1.92 0.97 -24.44
C TRP A 176 0.96 -0.17 -24.78
N LEU A 177 1.25 -0.93 -25.83
CA LEU A 177 0.41 -2.04 -26.25
C LEU A 177 0.45 -3.19 -25.27
N ASP A 178 1.64 -3.55 -24.82
CA ASP A 178 1.81 -4.67 -23.88
C ASP A 178 1.15 -4.38 -22.54
N VAL A 179 1.24 -3.14 -22.03
CA VAL A 179 0.55 -2.76 -20.79
C VAL A 179 -0.96 -2.78 -20.96
N GLN A 180 -1.51 -2.32 -22.10
CA GLN A 180 -2.94 -2.42 -22.38
C GLN A 180 -3.40 -3.89 -22.39
N ASN A 181 -2.69 -4.76 -23.10
CA ASN A 181 -3.00 -6.19 -23.17
C ASN A 181 -2.95 -6.85 -21.78
N LEU A 182 -1.96 -6.51 -20.95
CA LEU A 182 -1.86 -7.00 -19.57
C LEU A 182 -3.00 -6.51 -18.69
N MET A 183 -3.41 -5.24 -18.84
CA MET A 183 -4.54 -4.69 -18.09
C MET A 183 -5.84 -5.34 -18.50
N ASP A 184 -6.12 -5.52 -19.81
CA ASP A 184 -7.28 -6.24 -20.31
C ASP A 184 -7.26 -7.69 -19.83
N TYR A 185 -6.12 -8.38 -19.91
CA TYR A 185 -5.98 -9.73 -19.37
C TYR A 185 -6.37 -9.81 -17.88
N GLY A 186 -5.89 -8.87 -17.08
CA GLY A 186 -6.21 -8.83 -15.65
C GLY A 186 -7.68 -8.48 -15.38
N LEU A 187 -8.26 -7.57 -16.16
CA LEU A 187 -9.64 -7.11 -15.99
C LEU A 187 -10.67 -8.13 -16.51
N ASP A 188 -10.37 -8.85 -17.59
CA ASP A 188 -11.36 -9.72 -18.26
C ASP A 188 -11.27 -11.17 -17.79
N ASN A 189 -10.07 -11.66 -17.45
CA ASN A 189 -9.88 -13.08 -17.11
C ASN A 189 -9.96 -13.39 -15.60
N PHE A 190 -10.10 -12.39 -14.76
CA PHE A 190 -10.23 -12.59 -13.32
C PHE A 190 -11.46 -11.88 -12.78
N LYS A 191 -11.97 -12.38 -11.65
CA LYS A 191 -13.05 -11.74 -10.89
C LYS A 191 -12.75 -11.75 -9.41
N GLU A 192 -13.23 -10.75 -8.71
CA GLU A 192 -13.23 -10.71 -7.27
C GLU A 192 -14.43 -11.47 -6.72
N VAL A 193 -14.20 -12.32 -5.73
CA VAL A 193 -15.24 -13.08 -5.05
C VAL A 193 -15.14 -12.81 -3.55
N LYS A 194 -16.24 -12.43 -2.95
CA LYS A 194 -16.36 -12.28 -1.50
C LYS A 194 -16.38 -13.67 -0.86
N VAL A 195 -15.47 -13.91 0.09
CA VAL A 195 -15.35 -15.20 0.80
C VAL A 195 -16.08 -15.17 2.13
N VAL A 196 -16.04 -14.05 2.82
CA VAL A 196 -16.75 -13.79 4.08
C VAL A 196 -17.22 -12.33 4.13
N GLU A 197 -18.35 -12.09 4.77
CA GLU A 197 -18.90 -10.76 5.01
C GLU A 197 -18.60 -10.27 6.43
N LYS A 198 -18.63 -8.95 6.61
CA LYS A 198 -18.61 -8.34 7.94
C LYS A 198 -19.81 -8.82 8.74
N GLY A 199 -19.54 -9.34 9.95
CA GLY A 199 -20.58 -9.83 10.85
C GLY A 199 -20.95 -11.30 10.66
N ASP A 200 -20.37 -11.99 9.64
CA ASP A 200 -20.53 -13.44 9.53
C ASP A 200 -20.03 -14.12 10.80
N ILE A 201 -20.83 -15.04 11.34
CA ILE A 201 -20.41 -15.89 12.45
C ILE A 201 -19.65 -17.07 11.87
N ILE A 202 -18.35 -17.14 12.16
CA ILE A 202 -17.48 -18.20 11.65
C ILE A 202 -17.47 -19.42 12.55
N TYR A 203 -17.54 -19.20 13.86
CA TYR A 203 -17.47 -20.27 14.85
C TYR A 203 -18.07 -19.84 16.17
N TRP A 204 -18.50 -20.80 16.99
CA TRP A 204 -18.90 -20.61 18.37
C TRP A 204 -17.92 -21.34 19.29
N ILE A 205 -17.38 -20.63 20.28
CA ILE A 205 -16.52 -21.20 21.32
C ILE A 205 -17.40 -21.43 22.57
N ASP A 206 -17.42 -22.66 23.02
CA ASP A 206 -18.06 -22.97 24.31
C ASP A 206 -17.15 -22.49 25.46
N TRP A 207 -17.72 -21.73 26.38
CA TRP A 207 -16.99 -21.14 27.50
C TRP A 207 -17.73 -21.41 28.82
N LYS A 208 -17.46 -22.55 29.41
CA LYS A 208 -18.20 -23.06 30.62
C LYS A 208 -18.06 -22.14 31.83
N GLU A 209 -16.96 -21.40 31.95
CA GLU A 209 -16.70 -20.47 33.05
C GLU A 209 -17.45 -19.14 32.90
N SER A 210 -18.08 -18.89 31.76
CA SER A 210 -18.86 -17.69 31.51
C SER A 210 -20.32 -17.89 31.85
N ARG A 211 -20.99 -16.79 32.17
CA ARG A 211 -22.44 -16.76 32.40
C ARG A 211 -23.24 -17.02 31.13
N GLU A 212 -22.72 -16.55 30.01
CA GLU A 212 -23.34 -16.63 28.68
C GLU A 212 -23.13 -17.99 28.01
N GLY A 213 -22.15 -18.77 28.47
CA GLY A 213 -21.87 -20.14 28.06
C GLY A 213 -21.16 -20.30 26.73
N SER A 214 -21.27 -19.34 25.83
CA SER A 214 -20.59 -19.39 24.52
C SER A 214 -20.27 -18.01 23.95
N LEU A 215 -19.24 -17.95 23.09
CA LEU A 215 -18.77 -16.77 22.36
C LEU A 215 -18.88 -16.97 20.86
N GLY A 216 -19.64 -16.12 20.18
CA GLY A 216 -19.65 -16.07 18.72
C GLY A 216 -18.44 -15.32 18.17
N LEU A 217 -17.72 -15.91 17.25
CA LEU A 217 -16.64 -15.27 16.52
C LEU A 217 -17.17 -14.62 15.24
N LEU A 218 -17.15 -13.30 15.18
CA LEU A 218 -17.65 -12.51 14.07
C LEU A 218 -16.50 -11.97 13.20
N VAL A 219 -16.71 -11.96 11.92
CA VAL A 219 -15.82 -11.31 10.95
C VAL A 219 -15.87 -9.80 11.13
N GLU A 220 -14.71 -9.17 11.34
CA GLU A 220 -14.61 -7.72 11.48
C GLU A 220 -14.74 -6.99 10.15
N ASN A 221 -14.03 -7.47 9.13
CA ASN A 221 -14.04 -6.89 7.79
C ASN A 221 -14.22 -7.98 6.73
N PRO A 222 -14.92 -7.68 5.61
CA PRO A 222 -15.11 -8.64 4.53
C PRO A 222 -13.76 -9.01 3.90
N VAL A 223 -13.62 -10.25 3.46
CA VAL A 223 -12.45 -10.72 2.71
C VAL A 223 -12.86 -11.05 1.29
N TYR A 224 -12.15 -10.46 0.35
CA TYR A 224 -12.29 -10.70 -1.08
C TYR A 224 -11.07 -11.43 -1.61
N VAL A 225 -11.27 -12.35 -2.54
CA VAL A 225 -10.20 -13.05 -3.25
C VAL A 225 -10.40 -12.94 -4.75
N VAL A 226 -9.30 -12.88 -5.49
CA VAL A 226 -9.32 -12.85 -6.94
C VAL A 226 -9.16 -14.27 -7.48
N ILE A 227 -10.08 -14.69 -8.36
CA ILE A 227 -10.06 -16.00 -9.03
C ILE A 227 -10.24 -15.82 -10.54
N PRO A 228 -9.79 -16.78 -11.38
CA PRO A 228 -10.12 -16.79 -12.80
C PRO A 228 -11.62 -16.79 -13.03
N VAL A 229 -12.08 -16.13 -14.11
CA VAL A 229 -13.47 -16.20 -14.58
C VAL A 229 -13.78 -17.66 -14.95
N GLY A 230 -14.92 -18.20 -14.48
CA GLY A 230 -15.24 -19.63 -14.61
C GLY A 230 -14.56 -20.52 -13.58
N GLY A 231 -13.56 -20.03 -12.85
CA GLY A 231 -12.88 -20.78 -11.81
C GLY A 231 -13.78 -21.03 -10.59
N LYS A 232 -13.57 -22.21 -9.94
CA LYS A 232 -14.23 -22.55 -8.67
C LYS A 232 -13.42 -22.02 -7.50
N LEU A 233 -14.09 -21.39 -6.55
CA LEU A 233 -13.47 -20.96 -5.31
C LEU A 233 -13.27 -22.16 -4.39
N LYS A 234 -12.02 -22.62 -4.27
CA LYS A 234 -11.62 -23.61 -3.25
C LYS A 234 -10.60 -22.93 -2.36
N VAL A 235 -10.96 -22.67 -1.11
CA VAL A 235 -10.09 -22.02 -0.12
C VAL A 235 -10.10 -22.80 1.19
N THR A 236 -8.99 -22.76 1.89
CA THR A 236 -8.86 -23.22 3.27
C THR A 236 -9.07 -22.02 4.20
N ARG A 237 -9.86 -22.23 5.25
CA ARG A 237 -10.10 -21.25 6.32
C ARG A 237 -9.40 -21.72 7.58
N GLU A 238 -8.57 -20.90 8.16
CA GLU A 238 -7.85 -21.18 9.41
C GLU A 238 -8.19 -20.10 10.43
N ILE A 239 -8.64 -20.53 11.60
CA ILE A 239 -8.92 -19.65 12.74
C ILE A 239 -7.71 -19.70 13.67
N ILE A 240 -7.12 -18.55 13.95
CA ILE A 240 -6.02 -18.38 14.90
C ILE A 240 -6.52 -17.51 16.03
N LEU A 241 -6.72 -18.10 17.21
CA LEU A 241 -7.14 -17.38 18.40
C LEU A 241 -5.96 -16.70 19.08
N LYS A 242 -6.22 -15.63 19.83
CA LYS A 242 -5.22 -15.04 20.73
C LYS A 242 -4.82 -16.05 21.80
N PRO A 243 -3.52 -16.14 22.14
CA PRO A 243 -3.04 -17.12 23.13
C PRO A 243 -3.63 -16.96 24.53
N GLU A 244 -3.96 -15.72 24.91
CA GLU A 244 -4.48 -15.37 26.22
C GLU A 244 -5.85 -14.71 26.06
N LEU A 245 -6.90 -15.53 26.04
CA LEU A 245 -8.29 -15.07 26.14
C LEU A 245 -8.75 -15.25 27.59
N GLU A 246 -8.90 -14.15 28.31
CA GLU A 246 -9.36 -14.13 29.69
C GLU A 246 -10.70 -13.40 29.81
N LEU A 247 -11.55 -13.85 30.71
CA LEU A 247 -12.80 -13.12 31.07
C LEU A 247 -12.46 -11.86 31.89
N PRO A 248 -13.25 -10.79 31.78
CA PRO A 248 -14.39 -10.64 30.88
C PRO A 248 -13.98 -10.28 29.46
N VAL A 249 -14.74 -10.75 28.47
CA VAL A 249 -14.64 -10.37 27.07
C VAL A 249 -15.80 -9.47 26.71
N LYS A 250 -15.57 -8.37 26.04
CA LYS A 250 -16.62 -7.46 25.58
C LYS A 250 -16.91 -7.67 24.10
N LYS A 251 -18.16 -7.50 23.74
CA LYS A 251 -18.57 -7.47 22.33
C LYS A 251 -17.73 -6.48 21.55
N GLY A 252 -17.14 -6.94 20.43
CA GLY A 252 -16.25 -6.15 19.60
C GLY A 252 -14.75 -6.30 19.91
N ASP A 253 -14.38 -6.94 21.03
CA ASP A 253 -12.97 -7.25 21.32
C ASP A 253 -12.41 -8.18 20.26
N ILE A 254 -11.16 -7.92 19.84
CA ILE A 254 -10.47 -8.80 18.89
C ILE A 254 -10.07 -10.09 19.61
N ILE A 255 -10.60 -11.21 19.14
CA ILE A 255 -10.42 -12.54 19.73
C ILE A 255 -9.35 -13.35 18.98
N GLY A 256 -9.16 -13.07 17.68
CA GLY A 256 -8.23 -13.80 16.85
C GLY A 256 -8.21 -13.27 15.43
N GLN A 257 -7.76 -14.12 14.51
CA GLN A 257 -7.74 -13.86 13.07
C GLN A 257 -8.32 -15.03 12.29
N LEU A 258 -8.99 -14.73 11.20
CA LEU A 258 -9.36 -15.69 10.15
C LEU A 258 -8.39 -15.51 8.99
N LYS A 259 -7.64 -16.55 8.64
CA LYS A 259 -6.80 -16.60 7.44
C LYS A 259 -7.49 -17.41 6.37
N ILE A 260 -7.45 -16.90 5.15
CA ILE A 260 -7.99 -17.55 3.95
C ILE A 260 -6.83 -17.82 3.02
N SER A 261 -6.60 -19.09 2.72
CA SER A 261 -5.49 -19.55 1.88
C SER A 261 -5.96 -20.49 0.79
N LYS A 262 -5.13 -20.64 -0.24
CA LYS A 262 -5.28 -21.65 -1.30
C LYS A 262 -3.92 -22.24 -1.58
N ASP A 263 -3.84 -23.56 -1.59
CA ASP A 263 -2.61 -24.31 -1.87
C ASP A 263 -1.40 -23.81 -1.04
N GLY A 264 -1.64 -23.50 0.24
CA GLY A 264 -0.65 -22.96 1.19
C GLY A 264 -0.34 -21.45 1.03
N ARG A 265 -0.84 -20.79 -0.01
CA ARG A 265 -0.66 -19.34 -0.20
C ARG A 265 -1.77 -18.54 0.47
N LEU A 266 -1.41 -17.59 1.33
CA LEU A 266 -2.37 -16.64 1.93
C LEU A 266 -2.98 -15.76 0.83
N LEU A 267 -4.32 -15.72 0.78
CA LEU A 267 -5.10 -14.88 -0.14
C LEU A 267 -5.66 -13.64 0.55
N GLY A 268 -5.94 -13.71 1.85
CA GLY A 268 -6.46 -12.60 2.64
C GLY A 268 -6.71 -13.04 4.07
N ASP A 269 -6.86 -12.07 4.95
CA ASP A 269 -7.13 -12.28 6.36
C ASP A 269 -8.03 -11.17 6.92
N THR A 270 -8.64 -11.43 8.07
CA THR A 270 -9.45 -10.46 8.82
C THR A 270 -9.41 -10.81 10.31
N ASN A 271 -9.60 -9.81 11.15
CA ASN A 271 -9.80 -10.08 12.57
C ASN A 271 -11.12 -10.79 12.81
N LEU A 272 -11.13 -11.63 13.82
CA LEU A 272 -12.33 -12.18 14.46
C LEU A 272 -12.60 -11.42 15.75
N ILE A 273 -13.80 -10.88 15.86
CA ILE A 273 -14.23 -10.10 17.02
C ILE A 273 -15.30 -10.85 17.81
N ALA A 274 -15.42 -10.53 19.09
CA ALA A 274 -16.47 -11.04 19.98
C ALA A 274 -17.86 -10.57 19.52
N GLY A 275 -18.77 -11.51 19.30
CA GLY A 275 -20.15 -11.23 18.92
C GLY A 275 -21.06 -10.86 20.08
N ASN A 276 -20.68 -11.25 21.27
CA ASN A 276 -21.40 -11.01 22.52
C ASN A 276 -20.41 -10.78 23.66
N ASP A 277 -20.92 -10.27 24.77
CA ASP A 277 -20.17 -10.20 26.03
C ASP A 277 -20.02 -11.60 26.62
N LEU A 278 -18.87 -11.85 27.29
CA LEU A 278 -18.69 -12.96 28.19
C LEU A 278 -18.29 -12.43 29.58
N ASN A 279 -19.04 -12.83 30.58
CA ASN A 279 -18.80 -12.44 31.96
C ASN A 279 -18.58 -13.69 32.85
N TYR A 280 -17.90 -13.52 33.96
CA TYR A 280 -17.73 -14.62 34.93
C TYR A 280 -19.06 -15.15 35.42
N ASN A 281 -19.17 -16.46 35.56
CA ASN A 281 -20.36 -17.16 36.01
C ASN A 281 -20.71 -16.90 37.50
N SER A 282 -19.71 -16.50 38.32
CA SER A 282 -19.96 -16.18 39.74
C SER A 282 -19.18 -14.95 40.20
N ILE A 283 -19.72 -14.26 41.23
CA ILE A 283 -19.07 -13.12 41.89
C ILE A 283 -17.74 -13.56 42.54
N PHE A 284 -17.66 -14.80 43.03
CA PHE A 284 -16.46 -15.37 43.64
C PHE A 284 -15.31 -15.51 42.65
N LEU A 285 -15.56 -15.93 41.41
CA LEU A 285 -14.56 -16.01 40.34
C LEU A 285 -14.10 -14.61 39.89
N ARG A 286 -15.00 -13.63 39.87
CA ARG A 286 -14.64 -12.22 39.65
C ARG A 286 -13.69 -11.71 40.73
N PHE A 287 -13.95 -12.02 41.98
CA PHE A 287 -13.10 -11.62 43.10
C PHE A 287 -11.71 -12.29 43.05
N LEU A 288 -11.66 -13.59 42.78
CA LEU A 288 -10.41 -14.34 42.62
C LEU A 288 -9.55 -13.78 41.48
N HIS A 289 -10.14 -13.48 40.33
CA HIS A 289 -9.42 -12.89 39.20
C HIS A 289 -8.92 -11.48 39.54
N TRP A 290 -9.70 -10.66 40.22
CA TRP A 290 -9.27 -9.34 40.69
C TRP A 290 -8.06 -9.43 41.62
N VAL A 291 -8.04 -10.37 42.58
CA VAL A 291 -6.92 -10.61 43.48
C VAL A 291 -5.67 -11.10 42.73
N THR A 292 -5.81 -12.00 41.76
CA THR A 292 -4.70 -12.54 41.00
C THR A 292 -4.08 -11.46 40.06
N ASN A 293 -4.89 -10.55 39.51
CA ASN A 293 -4.38 -9.43 38.70
C ASN A 293 -3.64 -8.37 39.56
N LEU A 294 -4.07 -8.16 40.80
CA LEU A 294 -3.34 -7.31 41.75
C LEU A 294 -1.93 -7.86 42.05
N THR A 295 -1.77 -9.18 42.13
CA THR A 295 -0.48 -9.84 42.39
C THR A 295 0.39 -9.90 41.15
N LYS A 296 -0.17 -10.07 39.92
CA LYS A 296 0.56 -10.01 38.64
C LYS A 296 1.13 -8.60 38.39
N ASN A 297 0.34 -7.54 38.65
CA ASN A 297 0.80 -6.16 38.46
C ASN A 297 1.88 -5.73 39.49
N ARG A 298 1.88 -6.31 40.70
CA ARG A 298 2.98 -6.09 41.67
C ARG A 298 4.30 -6.73 41.25
N LYS A 299 4.29 -7.87 40.54
CA LYS A 299 5.53 -8.50 40.04
C LYS A 299 6.15 -7.73 38.85
N LYS A 300 5.34 -7.12 37.99
CA LYS A 300 5.85 -6.28 36.89
C LYS A 300 6.47 -4.93 37.33
N GLY A 301 6.20 -4.50 38.55
CA GLY A 301 6.78 -3.28 39.14
C GLY A 301 8.06 -3.51 39.97
N ILE A 302 8.52 -4.77 40.12
CA ILE A 302 9.72 -5.12 40.88
C ILE A 302 10.88 -5.52 39.96
N ASP A 303 10.60 -5.90 38.69
CA ASP A 303 11.63 -6.30 37.71
C ASP A 303 11.99 -5.14 36.73
N GLY A 304 11.72 -3.89 37.09
CA GLY A 304 11.93 -2.68 36.30
C GLY A 304 12.69 -1.58 37.07
N GLU A 305 13.67 -1.95 37.92
CA GLU A 305 14.71 -1.03 38.41
C GLU A 305 16.08 -1.57 38.07
#